data_356b9f34ffce4b7038407e8393b5afd2
#
_entry.id   356b9f34ffce4b7038407e8393b5afd2
#
_cell.length_a   1.000
_cell.length_b   1.000
_cell.length_c   1.000
_cell.angle_alpha   90.00
_cell.angle_beta   90.00
_cell.angle_gamma   90.00
#
_symmetry.space_group_name_H-M   'P 1'
#
loop_
_entity.id
_entity.type
_entity.pdbx_description
1 polymer ?
#
loop_
_entity_poly.entity_id
_entity_poly.type
_entity_poly.pdbx_seq_one_letter_code
_entity_poly.pdbx_strand_id
1 'polypeptide(L)' 'EADRGLFLINPEGIVMHTTVNKAPVGRNVDESLRILQGYQYVAKNPDEVCPANWTPGDKTMLEDPKGSKEYFSAL' A
#
# COMPACT_ATOMS: atom_id res chain seq x y z
N GLU A 1 -13.72 5.04 -25.74
CA GLU A 1 -12.37 5.03 -25.16
C GLU A 1 -12.21 3.87 -24.18
N ALA A 2 -11.02 3.29 -24.14
CA ALA A 2 -10.73 2.16 -23.26
C ALA A 2 -10.42 2.65 -21.83
N ASP A 3 -10.90 1.91 -20.83
CA ASP A 3 -10.50 2.11 -19.46
C ASP A 3 -9.04 1.68 -19.29
N ARG A 4 -8.35 2.28 -18.31
CA ARG A 4 -6.96 1.94 -18.02
C ARG A 4 -6.90 1.24 -16.68
N GLY A 5 -6.26 0.08 -16.65
CA GLY A 5 -6.10 -0.73 -15.45
C GLY A 5 -4.63 -0.93 -15.09
N LEU A 6 -4.38 -1.06 -13.79
CA LEU A 6 -3.08 -1.43 -13.26
C LEU A 6 -3.30 -2.48 -12.17
N PHE A 7 -2.53 -3.56 -12.23
CA PHE A 7 -2.64 -4.66 -11.28
C PHE A 7 -1.30 -4.87 -10.59
N LEU A 8 -1.32 -4.98 -9.28
CA LEU A 8 -0.14 -5.34 -8.50
C LEU A 8 -0.28 -6.79 -8.08
N ILE A 9 0.64 -7.63 -8.57
CA ILE A 9 0.59 -9.07 -8.35
C ILE A 9 1.85 -9.48 -7.57
N ASN A 10 1.67 -10.24 -6.48
CA ASN A 10 2.81 -10.69 -5.69
C ASN A 10 3.52 -11.88 -6.36
N PRO A 11 4.71 -12.30 -5.85
CA PRO A 11 5.44 -13.43 -6.45
C PRO A 11 4.67 -14.76 -6.43
N GLU A 12 3.65 -14.87 -5.59
CA GLU A 12 2.81 -16.08 -5.51
C GLU A 12 1.66 -16.06 -6.50
N GLY A 13 1.54 -15.00 -7.31
CA GLY A 13 0.50 -14.86 -8.32
C GLY A 13 -0.82 -14.30 -7.80
N ILE A 14 -0.83 -13.77 -6.58
CA ILE A 14 -2.04 -13.19 -5.97
C ILE A 14 -2.12 -11.70 -6.30
N VAL A 15 -3.30 -11.25 -6.75
CA VAL A 15 -3.55 -9.83 -7.01
C VAL A 15 -3.72 -9.11 -5.67
N MET A 16 -2.80 -8.21 -5.37
CA MET A 16 -2.77 -7.46 -4.11
C MET A 16 -3.46 -6.12 -4.21
N HIS A 17 -3.52 -5.53 -5.40
CA HIS A 17 -4.11 -4.22 -5.61
C HIS A 17 -4.54 -4.08 -7.07
N THR A 18 -5.66 -3.40 -7.29
CA THR A 18 -6.18 -3.10 -8.61
C THR A 18 -6.60 -1.65 -8.67
N THR A 19 -6.16 -0.94 -9.70
CA THR A 19 -6.63 0.41 -9.99
C THR A 19 -7.19 0.43 -11.41
N VAL A 20 -8.42 0.93 -11.55
CA VAL A 20 -9.05 1.09 -12.87
C VAL A 20 -9.55 2.52 -12.98
N ASN A 21 -9.05 3.24 -13.97
CA ASN A 21 -9.48 4.60 -14.26
C ASN A 21 -10.16 4.63 -15.63
N LYS A 22 -11.30 5.30 -15.70
CA LYS A 22 -11.89 5.63 -16.99
C LYS A 22 -11.11 6.77 -17.63
N ALA A 23 -10.95 6.71 -18.95
CA ALA A 23 -10.51 7.89 -19.68
C ALA A 23 -11.58 8.99 -19.48
N PRO A 24 -11.23 10.28 -19.31
CA PRO A 24 -9.90 10.85 -19.56
C PRO A 24 -8.99 10.94 -18.32
N VAL A 25 -9.31 10.27 -17.21
CA VAL A 25 -8.48 10.35 -16.01
C VAL A 25 -7.38 9.29 -16.06
N GLY A 26 -6.14 9.74 -16.07
CA GLY A 26 -4.97 8.85 -16.09
C GLY A 26 -4.63 8.25 -14.74
N ARG A 27 -3.67 7.31 -14.75
CA ARG A 27 -3.17 6.67 -13.53
C ARG A 27 -2.14 7.55 -12.85
N ASN A 28 -2.04 7.42 -11.52
CA ASN A 28 -0.99 8.06 -10.76
C ASN A 28 0.13 7.04 -10.53
N VAL A 29 1.24 7.21 -11.24
CA VAL A 29 2.38 6.30 -11.16
C VAL A 29 3.06 6.35 -9.79
N ASP A 30 3.16 7.52 -9.19
CA ASP A 30 3.76 7.68 -7.86
C ASP A 30 2.96 6.93 -6.80
N GLU A 31 1.64 6.98 -6.88
CA GLU A 31 0.78 6.22 -5.96
C GLU A 31 0.93 4.71 -6.18
N SER A 32 1.03 4.26 -7.42
CA SER A 32 1.26 2.86 -7.73
C SER A 32 2.59 2.37 -7.14
N LEU A 33 3.63 3.19 -7.23
CA LEU A 33 4.93 2.88 -6.65
C LEU A 33 4.85 2.85 -5.11
N ARG A 34 4.15 3.80 -4.51
CA ARG A 34 3.95 3.83 -3.05
C ARG A 34 3.28 2.55 -2.55
N ILE A 35 2.24 2.11 -3.24
CA ILE A 35 1.52 0.88 -2.89
C ILE A 35 2.43 -0.34 -3.03
N LEU A 36 3.20 -0.43 -4.12
CA LEU A 36 4.17 -1.50 -4.31
C LEU A 36 5.17 -1.55 -3.16
N GLN A 37 5.74 -0.41 -2.80
CA GLN A 37 6.70 -0.30 -1.70
C GLN A 37 6.07 -0.70 -0.36
N GLY A 38 4.80 -0.34 -0.13
CA GLY A 38 4.06 -0.73 1.06
C GLY A 38 3.92 -2.24 1.16
N TYR A 39 3.53 -2.90 0.09
CA TYR A 39 3.40 -4.37 0.09
C TYR A 39 4.75 -5.06 0.25
N GLN A 40 5.82 -4.52 -0.35
CA GLN A 40 7.16 -5.06 -0.16
C GLN A 40 7.62 -4.93 1.29
N TYR A 41 7.32 -3.80 1.93
CA TYR A 41 7.65 -3.59 3.33
C TYR A 41 6.92 -4.58 4.24
N VAL A 42 5.60 -4.73 4.06
CA VAL A 42 4.78 -5.63 4.85
C VAL A 42 5.18 -7.09 4.63
N ALA A 43 5.61 -7.46 3.44
CA ALA A 43 6.10 -8.81 3.17
C ALA A 43 7.34 -9.16 3.99
N LYS A 44 8.18 -8.16 4.30
CA LYS A 44 9.38 -8.33 5.15
C LYS A 44 9.07 -8.13 6.63
N ASN A 45 7.97 -7.50 6.95
CA ASN A 45 7.56 -7.16 8.33
C ASN A 45 6.10 -7.55 8.52
N PRO A 46 5.79 -8.87 8.59
CA PRO A 46 4.40 -9.34 8.53
C PRO A 46 3.51 -8.93 9.70
N ASP A 47 4.09 -8.46 10.81
CA ASP A 47 3.33 -7.99 11.96
C ASP A 47 3.00 -6.50 11.90
N GLU A 48 3.42 -5.81 10.84
CA GLU A 48 3.23 -4.38 10.69
C GLU A 48 2.24 -4.08 9.56
N VAL A 49 1.55 -2.96 9.71
CA VAL A 49 0.65 -2.44 8.67
C VAL A 49 1.07 -1.01 8.32
N CYS A 50 0.95 -0.68 7.04
CA CYS A 50 1.22 0.67 6.54
C CYS A 50 -0.06 1.48 6.63
N PRO A 51 -0.09 2.57 7.43
CA PRO A 51 -1.29 3.40 7.52
C PRO A 51 -1.52 4.21 6.24
N ALA A 52 -2.67 4.89 6.19
CA ALA A 52 -2.98 5.77 5.07
C ALA A 52 -1.86 6.81 4.86
N ASN A 53 -1.58 7.09 3.60
CA ASN A 53 -0.54 8.05 3.18
C ASN A 53 0.90 7.65 3.56
N TRP A 54 1.10 6.41 4.01
CA TRP A 54 2.45 5.93 4.34
C TRP A 54 3.37 5.99 3.11
N THR A 55 4.61 6.41 3.35
CA THR A 55 5.69 6.33 2.35
C THR A 55 6.92 5.69 3.02
N PRO A 56 7.88 5.16 2.24
CA PRO A 56 9.07 4.53 2.82
C PRO A 56 9.77 5.45 3.82
N GLY A 57 10.06 4.92 5.00
CA GLY A 57 10.65 5.67 6.11
C GLY A 57 9.63 6.19 7.12
N ASP A 58 8.35 6.20 6.79
CA ASP A 58 7.31 6.61 7.72
C ASP A 58 7.04 5.52 8.75
N LYS A 59 6.40 5.91 9.86
CA LYS A 59 6.03 4.98 10.92
C LYS A 59 4.93 4.03 10.46
N THR A 60 4.99 2.80 10.96
CA THR A 60 3.98 1.78 10.74
C THR A 60 3.28 1.43 12.06
N MET A 61 2.20 0.66 11.96
CA MET A 61 1.50 0.13 13.13
C MET A 61 1.73 -1.37 13.23
N LEU A 62 1.77 -1.89 14.46
CA LEU A 62 1.69 -3.33 14.67
C LEU A 62 0.23 -3.77 14.49
N GLU A 63 0.05 -5.00 14.03
CA GLU A 63 -1.28 -5.55 13.74
C GLU A 63 -1.94 -6.08 15.03
N ASP A 64 -1.94 -5.25 16.08
CA ASP A 64 -2.59 -5.53 17.35
C ASP A 64 -2.97 -4.22 18.05
N PRO A 65 -3.91 -4.24 19.02
CA PRO A 65 -4.37 -3.02 19.68
C PRO A 65 -3.28 -2.29 20.44
N LYS A 66 -2.31 -3.00 21.01
CA LYS A 66 -1.21 -2.40 21.76
C LYS A 66 -0.26 -1.65 20.81
N GLY A 67 0.12 -2.30 19.71
CA GLY A 67 0.98 -1.68 18.71
C GLY A 67 0.33 -0.46 18.07
N SER A 68 -0.98 -0.51 17.82
CA SER A 68 -1.72 0.65 17.31
C SER A 68 -1.69 1.81 18.28
N LYS A 69 -1.82 1.54 19.59
CA LYS A 69 -1.71 2.57 20.63
C LYS A 69 -0.34 3.23 20.62
N GLU A 70 0.72 2.47 20.50
CA GLU A 70 2.09 2.99 20.44
C GLU A 70 2.27 3.90 19.22
N TYR A 71 1.74 3.49 18.08
CA TYR A 71 1.78 4.31 16.86
C TYR A 71 1.08 5.64 17.07
N PHE A 72 -0.16 5.63 17.57
CA PHE A 72 -0.93 6.85 17.77
C PHE A 72 -0.33 7.74 18.85
N SER A 73 0.31 7.18 19.86
CA SER A 73 1.01 7.96 20.89
C SER A 73 2.26 8.65 20.35
N ALA A 74 2.86 8.13 19.28
CA ALA A 74 4.06 8.69 18.67
C ALA A 74 3.75 9.84 17.68
N LEU A 75 2.50 10.01 17.32
CA LEU A 75 2.08 11.09 16.46
C LEU A 75 1.94 12.39 17.26
#